data_2712a480847f627b29ab31c0b36095cb
#
_entry.id   2712a480847f627b29ab31c0b36095cb
#
_cell.length_a   1.000
_cell.length_b   1.000
_cell.length_c   1.000
_cell.angle_alpha   90.00
_cell.angle_beta   90.00
_cell.angle_gamma   90.00
#
_symmetry.space_group_name_H-M   'P 1'
#
loop_
_entity.id
_entity.type
_entity.pdbx_description
1 polymer ?
#
loop_
_entity_poly.entity_id
_entity_poly.type
_entity_poly.pdbx_seq_one_letter_code
_entity_poly.pdbx_strand_id
1 'polypeptide(L)'
;MMIEAPAMPEADVELRGPAPRWGAVCAAAVGLCVAVGLWLRLRGLSAEGFGDDEVHKWLAALRYLHGDLSGDDVEHPMLMKVLIAGVALLGTRLGWAPETITRLPNAFAGALSIWVVAQLGRRLFGRAAGLCAGALAAVSTTYVGYQRIAKEDTLLGLFLMLLLWCVAEARAASEDGRANAQHRWELGAAASVAGMLASKYFFFLAPIPVVAYLWLRPISSWRLPARRWLALIGIAAAIWVCLDWTPFLPSTWEYAKSYTTGKQTVHGSLFFMGRVYHNLVEYGLHGTPAWFYLVFAAVKLAPVTVVFAAAGLAAAIVQRRPAHRVLLSWVLVWFLVHSVSGSKWGRFFTAVLPAFLLLAGYGAALAVSWMRERRPAWASAAAAAVVLLLVGGEARAALAHAPHYRLYINAFGGGDQNVDWFFPHCDYFDSGFREAMQQISARAEPGAEVATEIDWPAELYAQRFGRPDLQQTLVRRGRACRSGQPCYVVVQLGRLYFLNVDAVQFLSHREPWTTVRIRGEDVVKVYRLPPGESPFPDENSPAQARRQL
;
A
#
# COMPACT_ATOMS: atom_id res chain seq x y z
N MET A 1 12.09 33.40 26.19
CA MET A 1 10.93 34.16 25.74
C MET A 1 9.92 33.13 25.25
N MET A 2 9.07 32.63 26.15
CA MET A 2 8.00 31.68 25.82
C MET A 2 6.97 32.49 25.03
N ILE A 3 6.79 32.12 23.75
CA ILE A 3 5.69 32.64 22.95
C ILE A 3 4.45 31.94 23.49
N GLU A 4 3.66 32.64 24.30
CA GLU A 4 2.30 32.22 24.63
C GLU A 4 1.54 32.07 23.29
N ALA A 5 1.18 30.82 22.97
CA ALA A 5 0.31 30.55 21.84
C ALA A 5 -1.01 31.29 22.10
N PRO A 6 -1.50 32.14 21.17
CA PRO A 6 -2.74 32.85 21.35
C PRO A 6 -3.85 31.83 21.64
N ALA A 7 -4.62 32.09 22.69
CA ALA A 7 -5.82 31.32 23.00
C ALA A 7 -6.72 31.40 21.76
N MET A 8 -6.75 30.32 20.98
CA MET A 8 -7.68 30.18 19.87
C MET A 8 -9.10 30.30 20.43
N PRO A 9 -10.00 31.08 19.81
CA PRO A 9 -11.38 31.10 20.24
C PRO A 9 -11.88 29.66 20.32
N GLU A 10 -12.64 29.37 21.35
CA GLU A 10 -13.32 28.13 21.65
C GLU A 10 -14.29 27.72 20.54
N ALA A 11 -13.79 27.51 19.33
CA ALA A 11 -14.40 26.58 18.42
C ALA A 11 -14.04 25.20 18.96
N ASP A 12 -14.61 24.85 20.11
CA ASP A 12 -14.81 23.49 20.51
C ASP A 12 -15.58 22.82 19.38
N VAL A 13 -14.83 22.28 18.41
CA VAL A 13 -15.34 21.18 17.62
C VAL A 13 -15.32 20.00 18.62
N GLU A 14 -16.15 20.16 19.62
CA GLU A 14 -16.53 19.07 20.48
C GLU A 14 -17.05 17.99 19.54
N LEU A 15 -16.57 16.79 19.68
CA LEU A 15 -17.13 15.63 18.98
C LEU A 15 -18.59 15.36 19.43
N ARG A 16 -19.19 16.32 20.11
CA ARG A 16 -20.59 16.38 20.53
C ARG A 16 -21.45 16.80 19.35
N GLY A 17 -22.59 16.20 19.26
CA GLY A 17 -23.59 16.50 18.23
C GLY A 17 -23.30 15.90 16.85
N PRO A 18 -24.25 16.05 15.90
CA PRO A 18 -24.08 15.54 14.54
C PRO A 18 -22.95 16.27 13.83
N ALA A 19 -22.16 15.52 13.05
CA ALA A 19 -21.14 16.14 12.21
C ALA A 19 -21.77 17.22 11.32
N PRO A 20 -21.11 18.39 11.14
CA PRO A 20 -21.64 19.45 10.29
C PRO A 20 -21.91 18.89 8.89
N ARG A 21 -23.16 18.98 8.39
CA ARG A 21 -23.52 18.46 7.07
C ARG A 21 -22.71 19.17 5.99
N TRP A 22 -22.34 18.45 4.95
CA TRP A 22 -21.82 19.10 3.74
C TRP A 22 -22.90 20.03 3.16
N GLY A 23 -22.55 21.28 2.89
CA GLY A 23 -23.36 22.08 1.96
C GLY A 23 -23.24 21.50 0.54
N ALA A 24 -24.19 21.80 -0.33
CA ALA A 24 -24.22 21.25 -1.70
C ALA A 24 -22.89 21.42 -2.46
N VAL A 25 -22.25 22.59 -2.35
CA VAL A 25 -20.96 22.89 -2.99
C VAL A 25 -19.84 21.99 -2.45
N CYS A 26 -19.75 21.82 -1.14
CA CYS A 26 -18.74 20.94 -0.56
C CYS A 26 -18.98 19.46 -0.89
N ALA A 27 -20.25 19.03 -0.94
CA ALA A 27 -20.61 17.68 -1.36
C ALA A 27 -20.21 17.42 -2.82
N ALA A 28 -20.49 18.38 -3.70
CA ALA A 28 -20.06 18.33 -5.11
C ALA A 28 -18.53 18.30 -5.23
N ALA A 29 -17.80 19.09 -4.43
CA ALA A 29 -16.34 19.09 -4.41
C ALA A 29 -15.78 17.72 -3.96
N VAL A 30 -16.36 17.09 -2.92
CA VAL A 30 -15.97 15.72 -2.53
C VAL A 30 -16.26 14.72 -3.65
N GLY A 31 -17.42 14.81 -4.31
CA GLY A 31 -17.75 13.98 -5.47
C GLY A 31 -16.74 14.14 -6.61
N LEU A 32 -16.34 15.38 -6.90
CA LEU A 32 -15.28 15.67 -7.89
C LEU A 32 -13.93 15.06 -7.48
N CYS A 33 -13.55 15.17 -6.21
CA CYS A 33 -12.32 14.52 -5.70
C CYS A 33 -12.36 13.00 -5.89
N VAL A 34 -13.49 12.36 -5.62
CA VAL A 34 -13.67 10.90 -5.85
C VAL A 34 -13.56 10.58 -7.34
N ALA A 35 -14.20 11.35 -8.22
CA ALA A 35 -14.16 11.13 -9.66
C ALA A 35 -12.74 11.30 -10.23
N VAL A 36 -12.04 12.38 -9.87
CA VAL A 36 -10.64 12.62 -10.28
C VAL A 36 -9.73 11.54 -9.72
N GLY A 37 -9.89 11.20 -8.45
CA GLY A 37 -9.09 10.16 -7.81
C GLY A 37 -9.32 8.76 -8.40
N LEU A 38 -10.55 8.43 -8.80
CA LEU A 38 -10.87 7.20 -9.54
C LEU A 38 -10.19 7.21 -10.91
N TRP A 39 -10.32 8.30 -11.66
CA TRP A 39 -9.69 8.45 -12.97
C TRP A 39 -8.17 8.24 -12.90
N LEU A 40 -7.47 8.84 -11.93
CA LEU A 40 -6.03 8.63 -11.74
C LEU A 40 -5.70 7.16 -11.45
N ARG A 41 -6.54 6.46 -10.68
CA ARG A 41 -6.35 5.04 -10.33
C ARG A 41 -6.62 4.11 -11.51
N LEU A 42 -7.54 4.46 -12.39
CA LEU A 42 -7.89 3.66 -13.56
C LEU A 42 -6.93 3.87 -14.74
N ARG A 43 -6.31 5.04 -14.82
CA ARG A 43 -5.45 5.41 -15.96
C ARG A 43 -4.25 4.48 -16.10
N GLY A 44 -4.23 3.64 -17.14
CA GLY A 44 -3.12 2.73 -17.47
C GLY A 44 -2.92 1.62 -16.43
N LEU A 45 -3.99 0.96 -15.95
CA LEU A 45 -3.89 -0.16 -15.01
C LEU A 45 -3.05 -1.33 -15.53
N SER A 46 -3.08 -1.56 -16.85
CA SER A 46 -2.29 -2.61 -17.53
C SER A 46 -0.96 -2.13 -18.07
N ALA A 47 -0.56 -0.87 -17.81
CA ALA A 47 0.73 -0.34 -18.31
C ALA A 47 1.92 -1.09 -17.72
N GLU A 48 1.82 -1.53 -16.48
CA GLU A 48 2.80 -2.40 -15.84
C GLU A 48 2.32 -3.86 -15.86
N GLY A 49 3.24 -4.81 -16.08
CA GLY A 49 2.99 -6.23 -15.90
C GLY A 49 2.56 -6.57 -14.46
N PHE A 50 2.24 -7.82 -14.21
CA PHE A 50 1.96 -8.31 -12.86
C PHE A 50 3.17 -8.17 -11.96
N GLY A 51 2.95 -7.77 -10.72
CA GLY A 51 3.86 -8.05 -9.63
C GLY A 51 3.72 -9.50 -9.16
N ASP A 52 4.74 -10.00 -8.45
CA ASP A 52 4.82 -11.38 -7.99
C ASP A 52 3.54 -11.86 -7.28
N ASP A 53 3.12 -11.18 -6.24
CA ASP A 53 1.92 -11.51 -5.46
C ASP A 53 0.61 -11.36 -6.27
N GLU A 54 0.59 -10.55 -7.33
CA GLU A 54 -0.61 -10.34 -8.16
C GLU A 54 -0.90 -11.58 -9.01
N VAL A 55 0.14 -12.31 -9.43
CA VAL A 55 0.01 -13.57 -10.19
C VAL A 55 -0.79 -14.61 -9.40
N HIS A 56 -0.42 -14.83 -8.13
CA HIS A 56 -1.13 -15.78 -7.27
C HIS A 56 -2.60 -15.41 -7.09
N LYS A 57 -2.91 -14.13 -6.91
CA LYS A 57 -4.29 -13.65 -6.76
C LYS A 57 -5.11 -13.82 -8.05
N TRP A 58 -4.50 -13.57 -9.20
CA TRP A 58 -5.13 -13.81 -10.50
C TRP A 58 -5.45 -15.29 -10.68
N LEU A 59 -4.47 -16.17 -10.45
CA LEU A 59 -4.67 -17.62 -10.59
C LEU A 59 -5.69 -18.16 -9.59
N ALA A 60 -5.66 -17.69 -8.34
CA ALA A 60 -6.67 -18.05 -7.34
C ALA A 60 -8.07 -17.58 -7.75
N ALA A 61 -8.21 -16.35 -8.27
CA ALA A 61 -9.48 -15.84 -8.75
C ALA A 61 -10.05 -16.67 -9.91
N LEU A 62 -9.20 -17.12 -10.83
CA LEU A 62 -9.62 -18.04 -11.91
C LEU A 62 -10.09 -19.40 -11.37
N ARG A 63 -9.39 -19.98 -10.37
CA ARG A 63 -9.85 -21.22 -9.72
C ARG A 63 -11.21 -21.03 -9.06
N TYR A 64 -11.43 -19.91 -8.37
CA TYR A 64 -12.72 -19.58 -7.72
C TYR A 64 -13.87 -19.53 -8.73
N LEU A 65 -13.65 -19.07 -9.97
CA LEU A 65 -14.65 -19.10 -11.04
C LEU A 65 -15.04 -20.51 -11.46
N HIS A 66 -14.18 -21.49 -11.24
CA HIS A 66 -14.45 -22.90 -11.50
C HIS A 66 -14.95 -23.66 -10.25
N GLY A 67 -15.24 -22.94 -9.16
CA GLY A 67 -15.74 -23.53 -7.91
C GLY A 67 -14.65 -24.16 -7.04
N ASP A 68 -13.38 -24.04 -7.41
CA ASP A 68 -12.26 -24.49 -6.59
C ASP A 68 -11.86 -23.38 -5.61
N LEU A 69 -12.33 -23.55 -4.37
CA LEU A 69 -12.04 -22.67 -3.25
C LEU A 69 -10.99 -23.27 -2.30
N SER A 70 -10.26 -24.29 -2.77
CA SER A 70 -9.13 -24.87 -2.04
C SER A 70 -8.08 -23.80 -1.75
N GLY A 71 -7.48 -23.89 -0.59
CA GLY A 71 -6.63 -22.83 -0.06
C GLY A 71 -5.18 -22.86 -0.55
N ASP A 72 -4.91 -23.07 -1.83
CA ASP A 72 -3.54 -23.07 -2.35
C ASP A 72 -2.83 -21.70 -2.20
N ASP A 73 -3.59 -20.60 -2.15
CA ASP A 73 -3.07 -19.27 -1.82
C ASP A 73 -3.59 -18.83 -0.44
N VAL A 74 -3.04 -19.43 0.61
CA VAL A 74 -3.37 -19.12 2.01
C VAL A 74 -2.52 -17.98 2.59
N GLU A 75 -1.62 -17.41 1.81
CA GLU A 75 -0.76 -16.30 2.22
C GLU A 75 -1.57 -15.08 2.66
N HIS A 76 -2.71 -14.87 2.02
CA HIS A 76 -3.62 -13.77 2.31
C HIS A 76 -5.08 -14.24 2.38
N PRO A 77 -5.93 -13.53 3.16
CA PRO A 77 -7.37 -13.80 3.21
C PRO A 77 -8.04 -13.77 1.83
N MET A 78 -9.26 -14.31 1.75
CA MET A 78 -9.96 -14.53 0.48
C MET A 78 -10.55 -13.27 -0.14
N LEU A 79 -10.86 -12.23 0.63
CA LEU A 79 -11.69 -11.11 0.17
C LEU A 79 -11.18 -10.48 -1.14
N MET A 80 -9.88 -10.22 -1.24
CA MET A 80 -9.29 -9.65 -2.48
C MET A 80 -9.48 -10.57 -3.67
N LYS A 81 -9.23 -11.87 -3.51
CA LYS A 81 -9.34 -12.88 -4.56
C LYS A 81 -10.77 -13.06 -5.04
N VAL A 82 -11.74 -13.04 -4.12
CA VAL A 82 -13.18 -13.08 -4.44
C VAL A 82 -13.61 -11.82 -5.21
N LEU A 83 -13.14 -10.64 -4.82
CA LEU A 83 -13.42 -9.41 -5.56
C LEU A 83 -12.83 -9.45 -6.98
N ILE A 84 -11.61 -9.97 -7.13
CA ILE A 84 -10.99 -10.17 -8.45
C ILE A 84 -11.80 -11.16 -9.28
N ALA A 85 -12.22 -12.28 -8.71
CA ALA A 85 -13.08 -13.28 -9.39
C ALA A 85 -14.40 -12.64 -9.85
N GLY A 86 -15.04 -11.82 -9.01
CA GLY A 86 -16.24 -11.07 -9.38
C GLY A 86 -16.04 -10.15 -10.59
N VAL A 87 -14.91 -9.44 -10.65
CA VAL A 87 -14.56 -8.60 -11.81
C VAL A 87 -14.23 -9.47 -13.03
N ALA A 88 -13.56 -10.61 -12.83
CA ALA A 88 -13.17 -11.52 -13.91
C ALA A 88 -14.37 -12.16 -14.62
N LEU A 89 -15.51 -12.37 -13.95
CA LEU A 89 -16.75 -12.85 -14.57
C LEU A 89 -17.17 -12.03 -15.80
N LEU A 90 -16.98 -10.72 -15.73
CA LEU A 90 -17.31 -9.81 -16.84
C LEU A 90 -16.08 -9.44 -17.66
N GLY A 91 -14.97 -9.13 -17.00
CA GLY A 91 -13.76 -8.58 -17.63
C GLY A 91 -13.14 -9.53 -18.65
N THR A 92 -13.12 -10.84 -18.38
CA THR A 92 -12.62 -11.85 -19.33
C THR A 92 -13.49 -11.91 -20.59
N ARG A 93 -14.81 -11.82 -20.44
CA ARG A 93 -15.76 -11.81 -21.58
C ARG A 93 -15.63 -10.54 -22.42
N LEU A 94 -15.24 -9.42 -21.79
CA LEU A 94 -15.02 -8.14 -22.47
C LEU A 94 -13.60 -8.00 -23.03
N GLY A 95 -12.74 -9.02 -22.88
CA GLY A 95 -11.37 -9.01 -23.37
C GLY A 95 -10.45 -8.04 -22.64
N TRP A 96 -10.76 -7.68 -21.37
CA TRP A 96 -9.88 -6.82 -20.58
C TRP A 96 -8.57 -7.54 -20.24
N ALA A 97 -7.48 -6.76 -20.18
CA ALA A 97 -6.20 -7.31 -19.76
C ALA A 97 -6.29 -7.88 -18.33
N PRO A 98 -5.69 -9.06 -18.07
CA PRO A 98 -5.69 -9.68 -16.75
C PRO A 98 -5.19 -8.76 -15.63
N GLU A 99 -4.17 -7.93 -15.91
CA GLU A 99 -3.64 -6.94 -14.98
C GLU A 99 -4.70 -5.88 -14.61
N THR A 100 -5.53 -5.46 -15.57
CA THR A 100 -6.64 -4.53 -15.34
C THR A 100 -7.69 -5.18 -14.43
N ILE A 101 -8.13 -6.40 -14.77
CA ILE A 101 -9.13 -7.14 -14.00
C ILE A 101 -8.68 -7.29 -12.54
N THR A 102 -7.44 -7.71 -12.34
CA THR A 102 -6.86 -7.97 -11.02
C THR A 102 -6.76 -6.70 -10.16
N ARG A 103 -6.49 -5.55 -10.76
CA ARG A 103 -6.26 -4.26 -10.07
C ARG A 103 -7.52 -3.42 -9.85
N LEU A 104 -8.59 -3.68 -10.60
CA LEU A 104 -9.85 -2.92 -10.53
C LEU A 104 -10.44 -2.86 -9.11
N PRO A 105 -10.52 -3.95 -8.31
CA PRO A 105 -11.06 -3.88 -6.96
C PRO A 105 -10.33 -2.86 -6.09
N ASN A 106 -9.00 -2.81 -6.17
CA ASN A 106 -8.20 -1.86 -5.42
C ASN A 106 -8.37 -0.41 -5.92
N ALA A 107 -8.49 -0.20 -7.22
CA ALA A 107 -8.74 1.13 -7.76
C ALA A 107 -10.07 1.71 -7.25
N PHE A 108 -11.14 0.90 -7.19
CA PHE A 108 -12.43 1.30 -6.63
C PHE A 108 -12.39 1.48 -5.12
N ALA A 109 -11.75 0.57 -4.37
CA ALA A 109 -11.57 0.71 -2.92
C ALA A 109 -10.76 1.96 -2.58
N GLY A 110 -9.73 2.27 -3.39
CA GLY A 110 -8.95 3.49 -3.29
C GLY A 110 -9.76 4.76 -3.55
N ALA A 111 -10.67 4.74 -4.52
CA ALA A 111 -11.58 5.86 -4.76
C ALA A 111 -12.58 6.06 -3.60
N LEU A 112 -13.13 4.97 -3.07
CA LEU A 112 -13.99 5.01 -1.88
C LEU A 112 -13.25 5.55 -0.65
N SER A 113 -11.96 5.22 -0.51
CA SER A 113 -11.11 5.74 0.56
C SER A 113 -11.05 7.27 0.58
N ILE A 114 -11.11 7.93 -0.58
CA ILE A 114 -11.13 9.41 -0.68
C ILE A 114 -12.35 9.98 0.04
N TRP A 115 -13.51 9.40 -0.23
CA TRP A 115 -14.75 9.80 0.43
C TRP A 115 -14.69 9.56 1.93
N VAL A 116 -14.18 8.41 2.37
CA VAL A 116 -14.05 8.07 3.80
C VAL A 116 -13.08 9.02 4.50
N VAL A 117 -11.93 9.35 3.90
CA VAL A 117 -10.98 10.34 4.43
C VAL A 117 -11.66 11.71 4.60
N ALA A 118 -12.42 12.17 3.61
CA ALA A 118 -13.16 13.44 3.70
C ALA A 118 -14.19 13.41 4.84
N GLN A 119 -14.94 12.31 5.00
CA GLN A 119 -15.94 12.16 6.07
C GLN A 119 -15.28 12.11 7.46
N LEU A 120 -14.22 11.32 7.60
CA LEU A 120 -13.47 11.20 8.85
C LEU A 120 -12.82 12.54 9.23
N GLY A 121 -12.18 13.22 8.27
CA GLY A 121 -11.60 14.55 8.48
C GLY A 121 -12.63 15.60 8.87
N ARG A 122 -13.78 15.61 8.20
CA ARG A 122 -14.91 16.46 8.54
C ARG A 122 -15.41 16.21 9.98
N ARG A 123 -15.47 14.93 10.36
CA ARG A 123 -15.94 14.53 11.69
C ARG A 123 -14.96 14.91 12.79
N LEU A 124 -13.66 14.73 12.54
CA LEU A 124 -12.61 14.97 13.53
C LEU A 124 -12.18 16.44 13.61
N PHE A 125 -12.11 17.14 12.47
CA PHE A 125 -11.46 18.45 12.37
C PHE A 125 -12.27 19.52 11.63
N GLY A 126 -13.52 19.20 11.24
CA GLY A 126 -14.42 20.12 10.55
C GLY A 126 -14.32 20.05 9.01
N ARG A 127 -15.21 20.83 8.35
CA ARG A 127 -15.42 20.75 6.89
C ARG A 127 -14.18 21.07 6.08
N ALA A 128 -13.44 22.12 6.44
CA ALA A 128 -12.27 22.57 5.69
C ALA A 128 -11.14 21.51 5.71
N ALA A 129 -10.84 20.97 6.89
CA ALA A 129 -9.84 19.92 7.04
C ALA A 129 -10.24 18.64 6.29
N GLY A 130 -11.53 18.24 6.39
CA GLY A 130 -12.04 17.07 5.69
C GLY A 130 -11.98 17.20 4.17
N LEU A 131 -12.38 18.36 3.62
CA LEU A 131 -12.31 18.61 2.18
C LEU A 131 -10.86 18.62 1.68
N CYS A 132 -9.96 19.29 2.40
CA CYS A 132 -8.54 19.33 2.06
C CYS A 132 -7.90 17.93 2.09
N ALA A 133 -8.15 17.14 3.15
CA ALA A 133 -7.65 15.78 3.27
C ALA A 133 -8.20 14.86 2.17
N GLY A 134 -9.49 14.97 1.82
CA GLY A 134 -10.10 14.23 0.72
C GLY A 134 -9.50 14.61 -0.64
N ALA A 135 -9.27 15.91 -0.88
CA ALA A 135 -8.62 16.37 -2.10
C ALA A 135 -7.17 15.86 -2.20
N LEU A 136 -6.40 15.89 -1.10
CA LEU A 136 -5.08 15.28 -1.05
C LEU A 136 -5.13 13.77 -1.31
N ALA A 137 -6.08 13.05 -0.72
CA ALA A 137 -6.25 11.61 -0.95
C ALA A 137 -6.59 11.27 -2.42
N ALA A 138 -7.26 12.19 -3.13
CA ALA A 138 -7.57 12.03 -4.54
C ALA A 138 -6.32 12.04 -5.42
N VAL A 139 -5.37 12.94 -5.13
CA VAL A 139 -4.23 13.25 -6.01
C VAL A 139 -2.87 12.87 -5.45
N SER A 140 -2.76 12.40 -4.20
CA SER A 140 -1.47 11.99 -3.62
C SER A 140 -0.84 10.86 -4.43
N THR A 141 0.32 11.16 -5.03
CA THR A 141 1.03 10.29 -5.96
C THR A 141 1.31 8.92 -5.34
N THR A 142 1.81 8.91 -4.11
CA THR A 142 2.09 7.68 -3.37
C THR A 142 0.81 6.89 -3.07
N TYR A 143 -0.26 7.56 -2.66
CA TYR A 143 -1.52 6.89 -2.33
C TYR A 143 -2.16 6.29 -3.58
N VAL A 144 -2.20 7.03 -4.70
CA VAL A 144 -2.66 6.52 -6.00
C VAL A 144 -1.81 5.33 -6.43
N GLY A 145 -0.48 5.42 -6.34
CA GLY A 145 0.45 4.38 -6.80
C GLY A 145 0.24 3.04 -6.10
N TYR A 146 0.10 3.04 -4.78
CA TYR A 146 -0.11 1.80 -4.01
C TYR A 146 -1.54 1.27 -4.07
N GLN A 147 -2.53 2.10 -4.35
CA GLN A 147 -3.93 1.67 -4.51
C GLN A 147 -4.26 1.12 -5.90
N ARG A 148 -3.28 1.05 -6.80
CA ARG A 148 -3.43 0.48 -8.15
C ARG A 148 -2.88 -0.93 -8.28
N ILE A 149 -2.16 -1.43 -7.30
CA ILE A 149 -1.68 -2.81 -7.25
C ILE A 149 -2.66 -3.68 -6.45
N ALA A 150 -2.83 -4.93 -6.84
CA ALA A 150 -3.75 -5.85 -6.15
C ALA A 150 -3.14 -6.35 -4.83
N LYS A 151 -3.06 -5.44 -3.86
CA LYS A 151 -2.57 -5.71 -2.50
C LYS A 151 -3.66 -5.39 -1.47
N GLU A 152 -3.72 -6.21 -0.45
CA GLU A 152 -4.70 -6.18 0.62
C GLU A 152 -4.64 -4.91 1.47
N ASP A 153 -3.50 -4.21 1.43
CA ASP A 153 -3.26 -3.00 2.23
C ASP A 153 -4.26 -1.88 1.94
N THR A 154 -4.77 -1.79 0.71
CA THR A 154 -5.81 -0.82 0.32
C THR A 154 -7.14 -1.12 1.01
N LEU A 155 -7.59 -2.38 1.01
CA LEU A 155 -8.82 -2.79 1.68
C LEU A 155 -8.68 -2.67 3.19
N LEU A 156 -7.56 -3.10 3.76
CA LEU A 156 -7.26 -2.97 5.18
C LEU A 156 -7.36 -1.50 5.63
N GLY A 157 -6.69 -0.59 4.91
CA GLY A 157 -6.74 0.85 5.19
C GLY A 157 -8.14 1.44 5.07
N LEU A 158 -8.91 1.04 4.06
CA LEU A 158 -10.30 1.44 3.87
C LEU A 158 -11.17 1.01 5.07
N PHE A 159 -11.12 -0.25 5.46
CA PHE A 159 -11.93 -0.77 6.57
C PHE A 159 -11.50 -0.19 7.93
N LEU A 160 -10.20 0.07 8.14
CA LEU A 160 -9.73 0.76 9.32
C LEU A 160 -10.33 2.19 9.42
N MET A 161 -10.33 2.95 8.34
CA MET A 161 -10.91 4.28 8.30
C MET A 161 -12.43 4.26 8.48
N LEU A 162 -13.13 3.30 7.86
CA LEU A 162 -14.57 3.07 8.05
C LEU A 162 -14.88 2.76 9.52
N LEU A 163 -14.08 1.91 10.15
CA LEU A 163 -14.22 1.58 11.56
C LEU A 163 -14.09 2.82 12.45
N LEU A 164 -13.03 3.62 12.26
CA LEU A 164 -12.81 4.86 13.01
C LEU A 164 -13.93 5.87 12.81
N TRP A 165 -14.42 6.00 11.59
CA TRP A 165 -15.57 6.88 11.30
C TRP A 165 -16.86 6.36 11.93
N CYS A 166 -17.17 5.07 11.82
CA CYS A 166 -18.34 4.47 12.48
C CYS A 166 -18.30 4.65 14.00
N VAL A 167 -17.14 4.46 14.62
CA VAL A 167 -16.96 4.67 16.07
C VAL A 167 -17.22 6.14 16.45
N ALA A 168 -16.71 7.10 15.67
CA ALA A 168 -16.92 8.52 15.92
C ALA A 168 -18.40 8.93 15.76
N GLU A 169 -19.10 8.41 14.76
CA GLU A 169 -20.52 8.70 14.52
C GLU A 169 -21.44 7.97 15.53
N ALA A 170 -21.09 6.73 15.94
CA ALA A 170 -21.83 6.01 16.99
C ALA A 170 -21.79 6.78 18.31
N ARG A 171 -20.62 7.32 18.67
CA ARG A 171 -20.46 8.18 19.82
C ARG A 171 -21.38 9.40 19.74
N ALA A 172 -21.31 10.14 18.63
CA ALA A 172 -22.13 11.33 18.45
C ALA A 172 -23.63 11.03 18.51
N ALA A 173 -24.06 9.94 17.89
CA ALA A 173 -25.45 9.50 17.94
C ALA A 173 -25.88 9.15 19.37
N SER A 174 -24.98 8.58 20.17
CA SER A 174 -25.22 8.29 21.60
C SER A 174 -25.39 9.57 22.43
N GLU A 175 -24.52 10.56 22.20
CA GLU A 175 -24.59 11.87 22.87
C GLU A 175 -25.88 12.64 22.54
N ASP A 176 -26.35 12.52 21.30
CA ASP A 176 -27.60 13.12 20.82
C ASP A 176 -28.87 12.34 21.24
N GLY A 177 -28.73 11.20 21.94
CA GLY A 177 -29.86 10.31 22.27
C GLY A 177 -30.48 9.60 21.06
N ARG A 178 -29.81 9.55 19.91
CA ARG A 178 -30.30 8.93 18.67
C ARG A 178 -30.00 7.43 18.62
N ALA A 179 -30.71 6.64 19.45
CA ALA A 179 -30.43 5.20 19.64
C ALA A 179 -30.39 4.37 18.35
N ASN A 180 -31.32 4.61 17.40
CA ASN A 180 -31.36 3.90 16.12
C ASN A 180 -30.14 4.24 15.23
N ALA A 181 -29.71 5.50 15.23
CA ALA A 181 -28.51 5.91 14.49
C ALA A 181 -27.24 5.31 15.12
N GLN A 182 -27.15 5.35 16.45
CA GLN A 182 -26.07 4.71 17.20
C GLN A 182 -25.96 3.23 16.84
N HIS A 183 -27.06 2.49 16.86
CA HIS A 183 -27.06 1.07 16.53
C HIS A 183 -26.57 0.78 15.10
N ARG A 184 -27.02 1.57 14.11
CA ARG A 184 -26.55 1.43 12.72
C ARG A 184 -25.04 1.65 12.59
N TRP A 185 -24.50 2.63 13.28
CA TRP A 185 -23.05 2.90 13.25
C TRP A 185 -22.23 1.82 13.98
N GLU A 186 -22.76 1.25 15.05
CA GLU A 186 -22.13 0.11 15.72
C GLU A 186 -22.12 -1.15 14.83
N LEU A 187 -23.20 -1.41 14.07
CA LEU A 187 -23.20 -2.48 13.06
C LEU A 187 -22.18 -2.20 11.93
N GLY A 188 -22.08 -0.94 11.49
CA GLY A 188 -21.05 -0.52 10.54
C GLY A 188 -19.63 -0.76 11.07
N ALA A 189 -19.41 -0.50 12.36
CA ALA A 189 -18.13 -0.78 13.02
C ALA A 189 -17.82 -2.29 13.05
N ALA A 190 -18.81 -3.13 13.39
CA ALA A 190 -18.67 -4.59 13.38
C ALA A 190 -18.35 -5.12 11.97
N ALA A 191 -19.06 -4.65 10.95
CA ALA A 191 -18.78 -5.00 9.55
C ALA A 191 -17.39 -4.56 9.10
N SER A 192 -16.93 -3.38 9.57
CA SER A 192 -15.58 -2.88 9.25
C SER A 192 -14.48 -3.74 9.88
N VAL A 193 -14.68 -4.22 11.12
CA VAL A 193 -13.77 -5.18 11.76
C VAL A 193 -13.68 -6.48 10.94
N ALA A 194 -14.84 -7.02 10.53
CA ALA A 194 -14.87 -8.21 9.68
C ALA A 194 -14.13 -7.99 8.36
N GLY A 195 -14.33 -6.84 7.71
CA GLY A 195 -13.62 -6.46 6.49
C GLY A 195 -12.11 -6.34 6.68
N MET A 196 -11.65 -5.78 7.81
CA MET A 196 -10.22 -5.75 8.14
C MET A 196 -9.63 -7.16 8.25
N LEU A 197 -10.27 -8.06 9.00
CA LEU A 197 -9.83 -9.44 9.19
C LEU A 197 -9.83 -10.22 7.88
N ALA A 198 -10.86 -10.03 7.05
CA ALA A 198 -10.97 -10.66 5.73
C ALA A 198 -10.01 -10.08 4.68
N SER A 199 -9.40 -8.91 4.96
CA SER A 199 -8.41 -8.29 4.07
C SER A 199 -6.99 -8.74 4.37
N LYS A 200 -6.58 -8.78 5.66
CA LYS A 200 -5.19 -9.08 6.03
C LYS A 200 -5.07 -9.55 7.48
N TYR A 201 -4.19 -10.51 7.74
CA TYR A 201 -3.93 -11.08 9.08
C TYR A 201 -3.13 -10.13 10.01
N PHE A 202 -3.44 -8.82 10.00
CA PHE A 202 -2.72 -7.82 10.79
C PHE A 202 -3.44 -7.49 12.10
N PHE A 203 -3.37 -8.42 13.04
CA PHE A 203 -3.95 -8.27 14.38
C PHE A 203 -3.38 -7.09 15.19
N PHE A 204 -2.16 -6.65 14.90
CA PHE A 204 -1.50 -5.54 15.61
C PHE A 204 -2.12 -4.16 15.32
N LEU A 205 -2.99 -4.03 14.32
CA LEU A 205 -3.79 -2.82 14.10
C LEU A 205 -5.05 -2.76 14.99
N ALA A 206 -5.43 -3.88 15.63
CA ALA A 206 -6.60 -3.95 16.51
C ALA A 206 -6.58 -2.96 17.70
N PRO A 207 -5.45 -2.60 18.32
CA PRO A 207 -5.43 -1.56 19.34
C PRO A 207 -5.93 -0.18 18.89
N ILE A 208 -5.77 0.18 17.61
CA ILE A 208 -6.17 1.50 17.08
C ILE A 208 -7.66 1.77 17.30
N PRO A 209 -8.59 0.91 16.84
CA PRO A 209 -10.01 1.12 17.08
C PRO A 209 -10.41 1.02 18.55
N VAL A 210 -9.72 0.19 19.35
CA VAL A 210 -9.97 0.11 20.80
C VAL A 210 -9.61 1.42 21.49
N VAL A 211 -8.44 1.98 21.18
CA VAL A 211 -8.03 3.28 21.71
C VAL A 211 -8.95 4.39 21.23
N ALA A 212 -9.35 4.37 19.96
CA ALA A 212 -10.32 5.32 19.42
C ALA A 212 -11.65 5.25 20.20
N TYR A 213 -12.17 4.05 20.45
CA TYR A 213 -13.36 3.86 21.25
C TYR A 213 -13.21 4.45 22.67
N LEU A 214 -12.10 4.14 23.35
CA LEU A 214 -11.84 4.60 24.73
C LEU A 214 -11.68 6.12 24.80
N TRP A 215 -11.02 6.75 23.86
CA TRP A 215 -10.77 8.19 23.86
C TRP A 215 -11.92 9.03 23.34
N LEU A 216 -12.73 8.47 22.45
CA LEU A 216 -13.95 9.12 21.97
C LEU A 216 -15.15 8.88 22.89
N ARG A 217 -15.05 7.93 23.82
CA ARG A 217 -16.14 7.59 24.74
C ARG A 217 -16.42 8.77 25.69
N PRO A 218 -17.65 9.25 25.81
CA PRO A 218 -18.01 10.20 26.86
C PRO A 218 -17.94 9.53 28.24
N ILE A 219 -17.55 10.28 29.25
CA ILE A 219 -17.31 9.74 30.61
C ILE A 219 -18.56 9.09 31.21
N SER A 220 -19.75 9.44 30.75
CA SER A 220 -21.01 9.01 31.38
C SER A 220 -22.02 8.26 30.49
N SER A 221 -22.03 8.43 29.18
CA SER A 221 -23.21 8.04 28.38
C SER A 221 -22.99 6.88 27.39
N TRP A 222 -21.85 6.77 26.73
CA TRP A 222 -21.64 5.70 25.76
C TRP A 222 -20.99 4.45 26.38
N ARG A 223 -21.78 3.70 27.10
CA ARG A 223 -21.40 2.38 27.63
C ARG A 223 -22.14 1.30 26.86
N LEU A 224 -21.39 0.40 26.22
CA LEU A 224 -21.98 -0.79 25.63
C LEU A 224 -22.05 -1.89 26.70
N PRO A 225 -23.24 -2.38 27.04
CA PRO A 225 -23.38 -3.51 27.94
C PRO A 225 -22.75 -4.77 27.33
N ALA A 226 -22.28 -5.69 28.17
CA ALA A 226 -21.59 -6.90 27.71
C ALA A 226 -22.39 -7.68 26.65
N ARG A 227 -23.71 -7.81 26.84
CA ARG A 227 -24.60 -8.44 25.84
C ARG A 227 -24.50 -7.80 24.44
N ARG A 228 -24.38 -6.47 24.38
CA ARG A 228 -24.27 -5.75 23.10
C ARG A 228 -22.90 -5.91 22.48
N TRP A 229 -21.83 -5.91 23.27
CA TRP A 229 -20.50 -6.27 22.82
C TRP A 229 -20.46 -7.68 22.22
N LEU A 230 -21.01 -8.68 22.93
CA LEU A 230 -21.07 -10.06 22.44
C LEU A 230 -21.85 -10.16 21.11
N ALA A 231 -22.98 -9.44 20.99
CA ALA A 231 -23.73 -9.41 19.75
C ALA A 231 -22.93 -8.81 18.58
N LEU A 232 -22.22 -7.69 18.80
CA LEU A 232 -21.39 -7.06 17.75
C LEU A 232 -20.20 -7.94 17.38
N ILE A 233 -19.55 -8.59 18.33
CA ILE A 233 -18.49 -9.57 18.09
C ILE A 233 -19.03 -10.75 17.29
N GLY A 234 -20.19 -11.29 17.65
CA GLY A 234 -20.84 -12.38 16.92
C GLY A 234 -21.19 -12.00 15.47
N ILE A 235 -21.70 -10.78 15.25
CA ILE A 235 -21.98 -10.25 13.90
C ILE A 235 -20.68 -10.09 13.11
N ALA A 236 -19.64 -9.51 13.71
CA ALA A 236 -18.34 -9.36 13.06
C ALA A 236 -17.75 -10.73 12.68
N ALA A 237 -17.82 -11.72 13.58
CA ALA A 237 -17.36 -13.07 13.32
C ALA A 237 -18.15 -13.75 12.19
N ALA A 238 -19.49 -13.63 12.19
CA ALA A 238 -20.34 -14.18 11.14
C ALA A 238 -20.02 -13.58 9.76
N ILE A 239 -19.90 -12.26 9.68
CA ILE A 239 -19.52 -11.58 8.42
C ILE A 239 -18.12 -12.00 7.98
N TRP A 240 -17.15 -12.07 8.91
CA TRP A 240 -15.79 -12.50 8.62
C TRP A 240 -15.75 -13.91 8.03
N VAL A 241 -16.42 -14.88 8.66
CA VAL A 241 -16.50 -16.26 8.16
C VAL A 241 -17.12 -16.34 6.77
N CYS A 242 -18.13 -15.49 6.48
CA CYS A 242 -18.71 -15.41 5.13
C CYS A 242 -17.75 -14.82 4.08
N LEU A 243 -16.84 -13.93 4.50
CA LEU A 243 -15.89 -13.26 3.61
C LEU A 243 -14.57 -14.01 3.46
N ASP A 244 -14.19 -14.80 4.47
CA ASP A 244 -12.90 -15.47 4.53
C ASP A 244 -12.96 -16.71 5.41
N TRP A 245 -12.79 -17.89 4.83
CA TRP A 245 -12.70 -19.12 5.60
C TRP A 245 -11.29 -19.71 5.68
N THR A 246 -10.30 -19.06 5.07
CA THR A 246 -8.91 -19.56 5.08
C THR A 246 -8.38 -19.83 6.49
N PRO A 247 -8.77 -19.10 7.56
CA PRO A 247 -8.34 -19.43 8.93
C PRO A 247 -8.78 -20.81 9.44
N PHE A 248 -9.76 -21.44 8.78
CA PHE A 248 -10.22 -22.80 9.13
C PHE A 248 -9.49 -23.90 8.35
N LEU A 249 -8.58 -23.53 7.43
CA LEU A 249 -7.75 -24.47 6.67
C LEU A 249 -6.44 -24.75 7.41
N PRO A 250 -6.04 -26.03 7.58
CA PRO A 250 -4.74 -26.39 8.20
C PRO A 250 -3.55 -25.72 7.48
N SER A 251 -3.60 -25.64 6.14
CA SER A 251 -2.57 -25.01 5.32
C SER A 251 -2.29 -23.54 5.68
N THR A 252 -3.30 -22.79 6.11
CA THR A 252 -3.11 -21.41 6.59
C THR A 252 -2.21 -21.34 7.82
N TRP A 253 -2.38 -22.26 8.76
CA TRP A 253 -1.56 -22.30 9.98
C TRP A 253 -0.16 -22.84 9.72
N GLU A 254 -0.02 -23.77 8.80
CA GLU A 254 1.29 -24.26 8.33
C GLU A 254 2.05 -23.11 7.65
N TYR A 255 1.39 -22.36 6.78
CA TYR A 255 1.96 -21.17 6.17
C TYR A 255 2.36 -20.13 7.22
N ALA A 256 1.45 -19.77 8.13
CA ALA A 256 1.73 -18.79 9.19
C ALA A 256 2.95 -19.19 10.03
N LYS A 257 3.06 -20.48 10.38
CA LYS A 257 4.21 -21.04 11.11
C LYS A 257 5.50 -20.94 10.28
N SER A 258 5.45 -21.29 9.00
CA SER A 258 6.64 -21.23 8.12
C SER A 258 7.06 -19.80 7.84
N TYR A 259 6.12 -18.85 7.73
CA TYR A 259 6.41 -17.43 7.58
C TYR A 259 7.10 -16.86 8.82
N THR A 260 6.62 -17.17 10.02
CA THR A 260 7.23 -16.70 11.27
C THR A 260 8.62 -17.30 11.51
N THR A 261 8.92 -18.46 10.96
CA THR A 261 10.24 -19.13 11.04
C THR A 261 11.15 -18.80 9.85
N GLY A 262 10.79 -17.85 8.99
CA GLY A 262 11.59 -17.42 7.85
C GLY A 262 11.71 -18.43 6.69
N LYS A 263 11.06 -19.60 6.80
CA LYS A 263 11.21 -20.69 5.81
C LYS A 263 10.53 -20.44 4.47
N GLN A 264 9.57 -19.53 4.43
CA GLN A 264 8.75 -19.23 3.25
C GLN A 264 9.11 -17.93 2.54
N THR A 265 10.05 -17.15 3.06
CA THR A 265 10.41 -15.89 2.41
C THR A 265 11.44 -16.15 1.33
N VAL A 266 11.04 -15.95 0.08
CA VAL A 266 11.88 -16.19 -1.10
C VAL A 266 13.13 -15.32 -1.09
N HIS A 267 13.07 -14.11 -0.55
CA HIS A 267 14.16 -13.14 -0.63
C HIS A 267 14.85 -12.85 0.70
N GLY A 268 14.13 -12.80 1.80
CA GLY A 268 14.68 -12.53 3.13
C GLY A 268 15.45 -11.22 3.29
N SER A 269 15.49 -10.38 2.25
CA SER A 269 16.27 -9.14 2.23
C SER A 269 15.58 -8.04 1.40
N LEU A 270 16.01 -6.79 1.62
CA LEU A 270 15.52 -5.59 0.94
C LEU A 270 16.68 -4.62 0.71
N PHE A 271 16.74 -4.04 -0.49
CA PHE A 271 17.64 -2.93 -0.77
C PHE A 271 17.01 -1.61 -0.33
N PHE A 272 17.75 -0.82 0.44
CA PHE A 272 17.32 0.47 0.96
C PHE A 272 18.51 1.39 1.15
N MET A 273 18.46 2.59 0.56
CA MET A 273 19.49 3.62 0.64
C MET A 273 20.91 3.09 0.38
N GLY A 274 21.09 2.43 -0.76
CA GLY A 274 22.39 1.95 -1.20
C GLY A 274 22.87 0.64 -0.54
N ARG A 275 22.06 0.00 0.32
CA ARG A 275 22.48 -1.22 1.03
C ARG A 275 21.39 -2.28 1.05
N VAL A 276 21.81 -3.55 1.05
CA VAL A 276 20.92 -4.69 1.27
C VAL A 276 20.82 -4.96 2.78
N TYR A 277 19.60 -5.13 3.28
CA TYR A 277 19.29 -5.44 4.67
C TYR A 277 18.49 -6.73 4.76
N HIS A 278 18.62 -7.47 5.87
CA HIS A 278 17.67 -8.52 6.19
C HIS A 278 16.27 -7.95 6.36
N ASN A 279 15.27 -8.57 5.77
CA ASN A 279 13.88 -8.08 5.74
C ASN A 279 12.88 -9.15 6.20
N LEU A 280 13.18 -9.83 7.30
CA LEU A 280 12.33 -10.81 7.96
C LEU A 280 11.93 -10.32 9.35
N VAL A 281 10.74 -10.70 9.81
CA VAL A 281 10.19 -10.30 11.11
C VAL A 281 11.13 -10.68 12.25
N GLU A 282 11.75 -11.86 12.19
CA GLU A 282 12.65 -12.41 13.20
C GLU A 282 13.90 -11.55 13.48
N TYR A 283 14.35 -10.77 12.49
CA TYR A 283 15.51 -9.88 12.70
C TYR A 283 15.20 -8.66 13.55
N GLY A 284 13.92 -8.32 13.79
CA GLY A 284 13.54 -7.19 14.64
C GLY A 284 14.29 -5.91 14.27
N LEU A 285 14.92 -5.27 15.24
CA LEU A 285 15.70 -4.04 15.04
C LEU A 285 17.02 -4.25 14.28
N HIS A 286 17.48 -5.49 14.09
CA HIS A 286 18.68 -5.83 13.32
C HIS A 286 18.39 -6.03 11.81
N GLY A 287 17.13 -5.99 11.41
CA GLY A 287 16.71 -6.05 10.00
C GLY A 287 16.75 -4.70 9.30
N THR A 288 15.80 -4.47 8.41
CA THR A 288 15.62 -3.17 7.74
C THR A 288 15.46 -2.06 8.79
N PRO A 289 16.17 -0.90 8.67
CA PRO A 289 16.26 0.11 9.71
C PRO A 289 14.93 0.61 10.25
N ALA A 290 14.83 0.84 11.57
CA ALA A 290 13.63 1.33 12.25
C ALA A 290 13.09 2.65 11.67
N TRP A 291 13.95 3.50 11.13
CA TRP A 291 13.62 4.79 10.54
C TRP A 291 13.17 4.73 9.06
N PHE A 292 13.07 3.52 8.48
CA PHE A 292 12.65 3.31 7.09
C PHE A 292 11.39 4.11 6.72
N TYR A 293 10.34 4.03 7.55
CA TYR A 293 9.07 4.71 7.25
C TYR A 293 9.11 6.21 7.51
N LEU A 294 10.02 6.72 8.33
CA LEU A 294 10.23 8.16 8.47
C LEU A 294 10.81 8.73 7.17
N VAL A 295 11.82 8.07 6.61
CA VAL A 295 12.36 8.44 5.30
C VAL A 295 11.30 8.28 4.22
N PHE A 296 10.56 7.16 4.25
CA PHE A 296 9.49 6.93 3.29
C PHE A 296 8.48 8.07 3.29
N ALA A 297 7.97 8.47 4.45
CA ALA A 297 7.04 9.60 4.58
C ALA A 297 7.68 10.92 4.09
N ALA A 298 8.94 11.16 4.41
CA ALA A 298 9.64 12.39 4.07
C ALA A 298 9.86 12.55 2.56
N VAL A 299 10.19 11.46 1.83
CA VAL A 299 10.57 11.55 0.41
C VAL A 299 9.47 11.13 -0.57
N LYS A 300 8.42 10.42 -0.10
CA LYS A 300 7.33 9.91 -0.95
C LYS A 300 6.06 10.77 -0.95
N LEU A 301 5.95 11.77 -0.09
CA LEU A 301 4.87 12.76 -0.09
C LEU A 301 5.37 14.07 -0.68
N ALA A 302 4.50 14.87 -1.32
CA ALA A 302 4.93 16.19 -1.80
C ALA A 302 5.47 17.03 -0.62
N PRO A 303 6.54 17.84 -0.81
CA PRO A 303 7.17 18.59 0.27
C PRO A 303 6.19 19.44 1.06
N VAL A 304 5.24 20.07 0.38
CA VAL A 304 4.19 20.89 1.01
C VAL A 304 3.27 20.02 1.89
N THR A 305 2.91 18.83 1.45
CA THR A 305 2.13 17.85 2.24
C THR A 305 2.89 17.45 3.50
N VAL A 306 4.20 17.19 3.40
CA VAL A 306 5.06 16.88 4.57
C VAL A 306 5.06 18.03 5.57
N VAL A 307 5.24 19.27 5.12
CA VAL A 307 5.25 20.46 5.98
C VAL A 307 3.92 20.65 6.71
N PHE A 308 2.79 20.58 6.00
CA PHE A 308 1.48 20.73 6.62
C PHE A 308 1.10 19.54 7.52
N ALA A 309 1.52 18.33 7.19
CA ALA A 309 1.34 17.17 8.07
C ALA A 309 2.14 17.31 9.36
N ALA A 310 3.39 17.81 9.29
CA ALA A 310 4.20 18.10 10.45
C ALA A 310 3.59 19.21 11.33
N ALA A 311 3.08 20.28 10.72
CA ALA A 311 2.36 21.35 11.43
C ALA A 311 1.09 20.83 12.12
N GLY A 312 0.30 20.01 11.43
CA GLY A 312 -0.89 19.36 12.00
C GLY A 312 -0.54 18.40 13.14
N LEU A 313 0.55 17.63 12.99
CA LEU A 313 1.05 16.75 14.03
C LEU A 313 1.50 17.53 15.28
N ALA A 314 2.28 18.59 15.11
CA ALA A 314 2.71 19.46 16.21
C ALA A 314 1.50 20.06 16.95
N ALA A 315 0.51 20.58 16.20
CA ALA A 315 -0.71 21.10 16.78
C ALA A 315 -1.52 20.01 17.53
N ALA A 316 -1.60 18.79 16.99
CA ALA A 316 -2.28 17.67 17.62
C ALA A 316 -1.59 17.26 18.95
N ILE A 317 -0.24 17.26 18.99
CA ILE A 317 0.54 16.96 20.19
C ILE A 317 0.32 18.02 21.28
N VAL A 318 0.24 19.29 20.90
CA VAL A 318 0.02 20.40 21.84
C VAL A 318 -1.40 20.42 22.37
N GLN A 319 -2.39 20.35 21.49
CA GLN A 319 -3.81 20.53 21.85
C GLN A 319 -4.44 19.29 22.52
N ARG A 320 -4.01 18.08 22.19
CA ARG A 320 -4.40 16.81 22.82
C ARG A 320 -5.91 16.55 22.97
N ARG A 321 -6.76 17.15 22.10
CA ARG A 321 -8.21 16.90 22.07
C ARG A 321 -8.50 15.43 21.72
N PRO A 322 -9.70 14.88 22.02
CA PRO A 322 -10.01 13.48 21.70
C PRO A 322 -9.75 13.09 20.25
N ALA A 323 -10.13 13.94 19.29
CA ALA A 323 -9.86 13.72 17.87
C ALA A 323 -8.36 13.62 17.55
N HIS A 324 -7.52 14.48 18.16
CA HIS A 324 -6.07 14.42 18.02
C HIS A 324 -5.49 13.14 18.58
N ARG A 325 -5.96 12.71 19.76
CA ARG A 325 -5.48 11.47 20.40
C ARG A 325 -5.76 10.23 19.55
N VAL A 326 -6.93 10.17 18.89
CA VAL A 326 -7.25 9.07 17.95
C VAL A 326 -6.24 9.02 16.81
N LEU A 327 -5.94 10.17 16.21
CA LEU A 327 -5.01 10.25 15.08
C LEU A 327 -3.57 9.96 15.52
N LEU A 328 -3.15 10.52 16.68
CA LEU A 328 -1.83 10.26 17.28
C LEU A 328 -1.65 8.78 17.63
N SER A 329 -2.68 8.10 18.18
CA SER A 329 -2.58 6.67 18.46
C SER A 329 -2.50 5.84 17.20
N TRP A 330 -3.24 6.22 16.15
CA TRP A 330 -3.12 5.54 14.84
C TRP A 330 -1.69 5.60 14.32
N VAL A 331 -1.11 6.80 14.24
CA VAL A 331 0.27 6.99 13.80
C VAL A 331 1.25 6.26 14.73
N LEU A 332 1.14 6.47 16.05
CA LEU A 332 2.07 5.89 17.03
C LEU A 332 2.05 4.36 17.03
N VAL A 333 0.86 3.74 17.11
CA VAL A 333 0.75 2.27 17.13
C VAL A 333 1.31 1.69 15.83
N TRP A 334 0.95 2.29 14.69
CA TRP A 334 1.44 1.82 13.41
C TRP A 334 2.97 1.92 13.30
N PHE A 335 3.55 3.09 13.64
CA PHE A 335 5.00 3.29 13.58
C PHE A 335 5.74 2.39 14.56
N LEU A 336 5.25 2.26 15.79
CA LEU A 336 5.88 1.42 16.80
C LEU A 336 6.05 -0.01 16.29
N VAL A 337 4.96 -0.62 15.84
CA VAL A 337 4.97 -2.01 15.36
C VAL A 337 5.86 -2.18 14.13
N HIS A 338 5.70 -1.32 13.11
CA HIS A 338 6.46 -1.45 11.88
C HIS A 338 7.93 -1.01 12.01
N SER A 339 8.27 -0.16 12.99
CA SER A 339 9.67 0.21 13.25
C SER A 339 10.43 -0.91 13.96
N VAL A 340 9.78 -1.65 14.87
CA VAL A 340 10.42 -2.76 15.60
C VAL A 340 10.56 -4.01 14.73
N SER A 341 9.64 -4.23 13.77
CA SER A 341 9.71 -5.36 12.85
C SER A 341 10.94 -5.27 11.94
N GLY A 342 11.64 -6.38 11.73
CA GLY A 342 12.72 -6.45 10.74
C GLY A 342 12.21 -6.40 9.30
N SER A 343 10.96 -6.79 9.05
CA SER A 343 10.33 -6.78 7.73
C SER A 343 9.60 -5.47 7.45
N LYS A 344 9.99 -4.78 6.37
CA LYS A 344 9.42 -3.49 5.95
C LYS A 344 9.15 -3.46 4.45
N TRP A 345 7.96 -3.00 4.08
CA TRP A 345 7.54 -2.86 2.69
C TRP A 345 6.84 -1.51 2.50
N GLY A 346 7.15 -0.78 1.43
CA GLY A 346 6.53 0.52 1.15
C GLY A 346 5.00 0.48 1.12
N ARG A 347 4.41 -0.64 0.66
CA ARG A 347 2.96 -0.85 0.63
C ARG A 347 2.29 -0.83 2.01
N PHE A 348 2.99 -1.22 3.07
CA PHE A 348 2.43 -1.18 4.43
C PHE A 348 2.08 0.24 4.88
N PHE A 349 2.79 1.24 4.33
CA PHE A 349 2.51 2.65 4.62
C PHE A 349 1.11 3.08 4.16
N THR A 350 0.49 2.38 3.22
CA THR A 350 -0.87 2.65 2.72
C THR A 350 -1.91 2.66 3.86
N ALA A 351 -1.72 1.86 4.90
CA ALA A 351 -2.63 1.79 6.04
C ALA A 351 -2.53 2.98 7.00
N VAL A 352 -1.43 3.74 7.00
CA VAL A 352 -1.24 4.92 7.86
C VAL A 352 -1.21 6.23 7.05
N LEU A 353 -0.99 6.17 5.76
CA LEU A 353 -0.93 7.35 4.89
C LEU A 353 -2.17 8.26 5.03
N PRO A 354 -3.42 7.76 5.14
CA PRO A 354 -4.58 8.62 5.37
C PRO A 354 -4.47 9.48 6.63
N ALA A 355 -3.81 8.99 7.69
CA ALA A 355 -3.57 9.78 8.89
C ALA A 355 -2.68 11.00 8.62
N PHE A 356 -1.66 10.85 7.75
CA PHE A 356 -0.81 11.96 7.31
C PHE A 356 -1.59 12.97 6.46
N LEU A 357 -2.48 12.49 5.58
CA LEU A 357 -3.32 13.38 4.76
C LEU A 357 -4.33 14.14 5.63
N LEU A 358 -4.88 13.50 6.67
CA LEU A 358 -5.74 14.14 7.67
C LEU A 358 -4.97 15.19 8.48
N LEU A 359 -3.74 14.89 8.91
CA LEU A 359 -2.85 15.85 9.59
C LEU A 359 -2.53 17.03 8.68
N ALA A 360 -2.22 16.79 7.40
CA ALA A 360 -1.96 17.85 6.44
C ALA A 360 -3.19 18.74 6.20
N GLY A 361 -4.38 18.14 6.03
CA GLY A 361 -5.63 18.87 5.92
C GLY A 361 -5.96 19.69 7.17
N TYR A 362 -5.68 19.15 8.35
CA TYR A 362 -5.84 19.86 9.62
C TYR A 362 -4.84 21.01 9.75
N GLY A 363 -3.56 20.80 9.46
CA GLY A 363 -2.54 21.85 9.45
C GLY A 363 -2.87 22.98 8.48
N ALA A 364 -3.38 22.65 7.29
CA ALA A 364 -3.85 23.62 6.31
C ALA A 364 -5.03 24.45 6.84
N ALA A 365 -6.02 23.79 7.46
CA ALA A 365 -7.17 24.48 8.06
C ALA A 365 -6.74 25.43 9.18
N LEU A 366 -5.77 25.04 10.01
CA LEU A 366 -5.19 25.91 11.05
C LEU A 366 -4.49 27.11 10.45
N ALA A 367 -3.69 26.94 9.41
CA ALA A 367 -2.98 28.05 8.75
C ALA A 367 -3.97 29.08 8.17
N VAL A 368 -5.04 28.60 7.53
CA VAL A 368 -6.12 29.47 6.99
C VAL A 368 -6.85 30.18 8.13
N SER A 369 -7.17 29.50 9.23
CA SER A 369 -7.85 30.09 10.39
C SER A 369 -6.98 31.19 11.02
N TRP A 370 -5.69 30.90 11.24
CA TRP A 370 -4.73 31.88 11.75
C TRP A 370 -4.61 33.13 10.87
N MET A 371 -4.62 32.94 9.53
CA MET A 371 -4.60 34.05 8.59
C MET A 371 -5.89 34.87 8.66
N ARG A 372 -7.05 34.22 8.81
CA ARG A 372 -8.36 34.89 8.94
C ARG A 372 -8.41 35.79 10.15
N GLU A 373 -7.85 35.39 11.28
CA GLU A 373 -7.82 36.16 12.51
C GLU A 373 -6.88 37.37 12.42
N ARG A 374 -5.71 37.20 11.81
CA ARG A 374 -4.70 38.25 11.76
C ARG A 374 -4.80 39.19 10.56
N ARG A 375 -5.28 38.70 9.45
CA ARG A 375 -5.36 39.41 8.16
C ARG A 375 -6.65 39.01 7.40
N PRO A 376 -7.82 39.37 7.87
CA PRO A 376 -9.10 38.91 7.31
C PRO A 376 -9.26 39.27 5.82
N ALA A 377 -8.71 40.38 5.36
CA ALA A 377 -8.73 40.78 3.95
C ALA A 377 -7.96 39.80 3.05
N TRP A 378 -6.99 39.07 3.57
CA TRP A 378 -6.16 38.11 2.84
C TRP A 378 -6.61 36.66 3.03
N ALA A 379 -7.59 36.38 3.89
CA ALA A 379 -7.98 35.03 4.28
C ALA A 379 -8.40 34.15 3.09
N SER A 380 -9.16 34.71 2.14
CA SER A 380 -9.60 33.98 0.94
C SER A 380 -8.44 33.70 0.01
N ALA A 381 -7.53 34.65 -0.19
CA ALA A 381 -6.33 34.48 -1.00
C ALA A 381 -5.38 33.44 -0.36
N ALA A 382 -5.21 33.49 0.96
CA ALA A 382 -4.42 32.51 1.69
C ALA A 382 -5.01 31.10 1.60
N ALA A 383 -6.33 30.95 1.72
CA ALA A 383 -7.01 29.67 1.55
C ALA A 383 -6.80 29.11 0.13
N ALA A 384 -6.96 29.94 -0.89
CA ALA A 384 -6.72 29.55 -2.28
C ALA A 384 -5.24 29.14 -2.51
N ALA A 385 -4.29 29.91 -1.98
CA ALA A 385 -2.86 29.62 -2.08
C ALA A 385 -2.50 28.28 -1.39
N VAL A 386 -3.02 28.04 -0.17
CA VAL A 386 -2.80 26.78 0.56
C VAL A 386 -3.35 25.58 -0.23
N VAL A 387 -4.58 25.70 -0.76
CA VAL A 387 -5.17 24.62 -1.57
C VAL A 387 -4.38 24.40 -2.86
N LEU A 388 -3.99 25.47 -3.55
CA LEU A 388 -3.19 25.37 -4.79
C LEU A 388 -1.84 24.71 -4.54
N LEU A 389 -1.13 25.11 -3.50
CA LEU A 389 0.17 24.54 -3.16
C LEU A 389 0.07 23.07 -2.76
N LEU A 390 -0.88 22.72 -1.89
CA LEU A 390 -1.07 21.35 -1.42
C LEU A 390 -1.61 20.43 -2.52
N VAL A 391 -2.79 20.75 -3.03
CA VAL A 391 -3.49 19.88 -3.98
C VAL A 391 -2.84 19.98 -5.36
N GLY A 392 -2.44 21.17 -5.79
CA GLY A 392 -1.77 21.40 -7.06
C GLY A 392 -0.38 20.76 -7.11
N GLY A 393 0.38 20.80 -6.02
CA GLY A 393 1.68 20.14 -5.90
C GLY A 393 1.59 18.61 -6.05
N GLU A 394 0.67 17.99 -5.31
CA GLU A 394 0.41 16.53 -5.41
C GLU A 394 -0.17 16.17 -6.80
N ALA A 395 -1.13 16.94 -7.33
CA ALA A 395 -1.73 16.69 -8.64
C ALA A 395 -0.69 16.78 -9.76
N ARG A 396 0.19 17.79 -9.72
CA ARG A 396 1.31 17.91 -10.68
C ARG A 396 2.21 16.69 -10.63
N ALA A 397 2.59 16.25 -9.43
CA ALA A 397 3.41 15.06 -9.24
C ALA A 397 2.70 13.80 -9.79
N ALA A 398 1.40 13.62 -9.46
CA ALA A 398 0.62 12.49 -9.95
C ALA A 398 0.50 12.46 -11.48
N LEU A 399 0.21 13.60 -12.10
CA LEU A 399 0.09 13.70 -13.56
C LEU A 399 1.43 13.45 -14.26
N ALA A 400 2.53 13.96 -13.70
CA ALA A 400 3.87 13.76 -14.23
C ALA A 400 4.35 12.30 -14.13
N HIS A 401 3.89 11.54 -13.14
CA HIS A 401 4.32 10.16 -12.90
C HIS A 401 3.35 9.09 -13.42
N ALA A 402 2.18 9.49 -13.94
CA ALA A 402 1.24 8.54 -14.52
C ALA A 402 1.86 7.79 -15.73
N PRO A 403 1.70 6.47 -15.81
CA PRO A 403 1.02 5.54 -14.90
C PRO A 403 1.93 4.98 -13.78
N HIS A 404 3.21 5.33 -13.72
CA HIS A 404 4.24 4.81 -12.83
C HIS A 404 4.37 5.63 -11.54
N TYR A 405 3.27 5.86 -10.83
CA TYR A 405 3.19 6.78 -9.68
C TYR A 405 4.15 6.44 -8.54
N ARG A 406 4.52 5.15 -8.37
CA ARG A 406 5.43 4.71 -7.32
C ARG A 406 6.86 5.22 -7.51
N LEU A 407 7.24 5.58 -8.74
CA LEU A 407 8.58 6.10 -9.06
C LEU A 407 8.80 7.55 -8.61
N TYR A 408 7.81 8.18 -7.98
CA TYR A 408 7.93 9.53 -7.46
C TYR A 408 8.86 9.59 -6.25
N ILE A 409 9.87 10.44 -6.32
CA ILE A 409 10.68 10.92 -5.20
C ILE A 409 10.60 12.44 -5.19
N ASN A 410 10.32 13.03 -4.04
CA ASN A 410 10.19 14.48 -3.91
C ASN A 410 11.56 15.20 -3.87
N ALA A 411 11.53 16.55 -3.79
CA ALA A 411 12.75 17.36 -3.74
C ALA A 411 13.60 17.11 -2.48
N PHE A 412 13.03 16.66 -1.36
CA PHE A 412 13.80 16.30 -0.15
C PHE A 412 14.64 15.04 -0.38
N GLY A 413 14.18 14.13 -1.24
CA GLY A 413 14.92 12.97 -1.69
C GLY A 413 15.81 13.23 -2.93
N GLY A 414 15.90 14.45 -3.41
CA GLY A 414 16.68 14.81 -4.59
C GLY A 414 15.99 14.53 -5.93
N GLY A 415 14.72 14.14 -5.92
CA GLY A 415 13.94 13.89 -7.14
C GLY A 415 14.05 12.46 -7.68
N ASP A 416 13.41 12.21 -8.82
CA ASP A 416 13.23 10.89 -9.42
C ASP A 416 14.53 10.15 -9.75
N GLN A 417 15.62 10.86 -9.96
CA GLN A 417 16.95 10.28 -10.19
C GLN A 417 17.49 9.43 -9.02
N ASN A 418 16.85 9.48 -7.87
CA ASN A 418 17.24 8.71 -6.69
C ASN A 418 16.27 7.57 -6.36
N VAL A 419 15.37 7.20 -7.28
CA VAL A 419 14.40 6.10 -7.09
C VAL A 419 15.13 4.79 -6.83
N ASP A 420 16.18 4.51 -7.59
CA ASP A 420 17.00 3.30 -7.49
C ASP A 420 17.80 3.21 -6.17
N TRP A 421 18.04 4.35 -5.52
CA TRP A 421 18.79 4.41 -4.27
C TRP A 421 17.92 4.22 -3.03
N PHE A 422 16.68 4.78 -3.02
CA PHE A 422 15.82 4.75 -1.83
C PHE A 422 15.10 3.41 -1.64
N PHE A 423 14.16 3.08 -2.54
CA PHE A 423 13.24 1.96 -2.34
C PHE A 423 12.99 1.18 -3.64
N PRO A 424 14.04 0.77 -4.39
CA PRO A 424 13.84 0.24 -5.74
C PRO A 424 12.87 -0.95 -5.77
N HIS A 425 12.95 -1.87 -4.81
CA HIS A 425 12.00 -2.99 -4.74
C HIS A 425 10.53 -2.52 -4.58
N CYS A 426 10.29 -1.57 -3.70
CA CYS A 426 8.93 -1.06 -3.44
C CYS A 426 8.39 -0.23 -4.60
N ASP A 427 9.27 0.48 -5.29
CA ASP A 427 8.93 1.49 -6.30
C ASP A 427 8.79 0.86 -7.70
N TYR A 428 9.77 0.10 -8.14
CA TYR A 428 9.68 -0.59 -9.43
C TYR A 428 8.75 -1.80 -9.35
N PHE A 429 8.80 -2.52 -8.24
CA PHE A 429 8.06 -3.77 -8.05
C PHE A 429 8.32 -4.69 -9.25
N ASP A 430 7.73 -5.26 -10.04
CA ASP A 430 8.12 -6.01 -11.23
C ASP A 430 7.89 -5.23 -12.54
N SER A 431 7.94 -3.90 -12.50
CA SER A 431 7.81 -3.07 -13.70
C SER A 431 8.88 -3.42 -14.74
N GLY A 432 8.46 -3.61 -16.00
CA GLY A 432 9.32 -3.99 -17.10
C GLY A 432 9.57 -5.51 -17.25
N PHE A 433 9.19 -6.31 -16.29
CA PHE A 433 9.40 -7.76 -16.34
C PHE A 433 8.60 -8.44 -17.46
N ARG A 434 7.33 -8.07 -17.64
CA ARG A 434 6.49 -8.54 -18.76
C ARG A 434 7.12 -8.25 -20.11
N GLU A 435 7.64 -7.05 -20.30
CA GLU A 435 8.29 -6.59 -21.52
C GLU A 435 9.59 -7.36 -21.79
N ALA A 436 10.36 -7.66 -20.74
CA ALA A 436 11.55 -8.51 -20.84
C ALA A 436 11.18 -9.95 -21.27
N MET A 437 10.16 -10.53 -20.63
CA MET A 437 9.66 -11.86 -20.98
C MET A 437 9.11 -11.91 -22.40
N GLN A 438 8.45 -10.85 -22.88
CA GLN A 438 7.98 -10.74 -24.25
C GLN A 438 9.15 -10.78 -25.25
N GLN A 439 10.25 -10.05 -24.96
CA GLN A 439 11.45 -10.05 -25.80
C GLN A 439 12.17 -11.41 -25.80
N ILE A 440 12.27 -12.05 -24.62
CA ILE A 440 12.83 -13.40 -24.51
C ILE A 440 11.98 -14.38 -25.32
N SER A 441 10.67 -14.38 -25.10
CA SER A 441 9.74 -15.28 -25.80
C SER A 441 9.79 -15.14 -27.32
N ALA A 442 10.01 -13.93 -27.83
CA ALA A 442 10.09 -13.67 -29.26
C ALA A 442 11.40 -14.14 -29.92
N ARG A 443 12.53 -14.20 -29.17
CA ARG A 443 13.86 -14.30 -29.78
C ARG A 443 14.76 -15.39 -29.17
N ALA A 444 14.39 -15.98 -28.03
CA ALA A 444 15.18 -17.04 -27.40
C ALA A 444 15.09 -18.35 -28.17
N GLU A 445 16.14 -19.13 -28.11
CA GLU A 445 16.22 -20.46 -28.71
C GLU A 445 15.18 -21.39 -28.08
N PRO A 446 14.67 -22.41 -28.81
CA PRO A 446 13.79 -23.41 -28.25
C PRO A 446 14.41 -24.11 -27.04
N GLY A 447 13.63 -24.27 -25.96
CA GLY A 447 14.09 -24.93 -24.74
C GLY A 447 15.13 -24.15 -23.92
N ALA A 448 15.35 -22.86 -24.24
CA ALA A 448 16.30 -22.02 -23.49
C ALA A 448 15.90 -21.89 -22.02
N GLU A 449 16.93 -21.74 -21.17
CA GLU A 449 16.74 -21.48 -19.74
C GLU A 449 16.52 -19.97 -19.47
N VAL A 450 15.55 -19.65 -18.61
CA VAL A 450 15.29 -18.29 -18.16
C VAL A 450 15.47 -18.21 -16.65
N ALA A 451 16.56 -17.60 -16.22
CA ALA A 451 16.90 -17.44 -14.82
C ALA A 451 16.37 -16.11 -14.30
N THR A 452 15.49 -16.15 -13.31
CA THR A 452 14.82 -15.00 -12.70
C THR A 452 14.91 -15.04 -11.19
N GLU A 453 14.55 -13.95 -10.51
CA GLU A 453 14.46 -13.95 -9.05
C GLU A 453 13.24 -14.71 -8.53
N ILE A 454 12.19 -14.78 -9.36
CA ILE A 454 10.92 -15.44 -9.07
C ILE A 454 10.45 -16.15 -10.33
N ASP A 455 10.21 -17.45 -10.23
CA ASP A 455 9.87 -18.32 -11.36
C ASP A 455 8.40 -18.18 -11.82
N TRP A 456 7.42 -18.07 -10.92
CA TRP A 456 6.00 -18.07 -11.29
C TRP A 456 5.53 -16.91 -12.20
N PRO A 457 6.01 -15.65 -12.10
CA PRO A 457 5.69 -14.64 -13.11
C PRO A 457 6.33 -14.96 -14.46
N ALA A 458 7.53 -15.56 -14.47
CA ALA A 458 8.21 -15.97 -15.69
C ALA A 458 7.45 -17.09 -16.39
N GLU A 459 6.99 -18.10 -15.64
CA GLU A 459 6.16 -19.18 -16.14
C GLU A 459 4.85 -18.67 -16.74
N LEU A 460 4.13 -17.78 -16.02
CA LEU A 460 2.89 -17.17 -16.50
C LEU A 460 3.09 -16.46 -17.86
N TYR A 461 4.16 -15.64 -17.97
CA TYR A 461 4.41 -14.89 -19.19
C TYR A 461 4.96 -15.77 -20.31
N ALA A 462 5.76 -16.79 -20.02
CA ALA A 462 6.18 -17.76 -21.02
C ALA A 462 4.98 -18.47 -21.64
N GLN A 463 4.05 -18.97 -20.83
CA GLN A 463 2.81 -19.57 -21.30
C GLN A 463 1.96 -18.56 -22.10
N ARG A 464 1.78 -17.34 -21.60
CA ARG A 464 0.99 -16.28 -22.24
C ARG A 464 1.53 -15.86 -23.60
N PHE A 465 2.85 -15.90 -23.79
CA PHE A 465 3.50 -15.56 -25.06
C PHE A 465 3.78 -16.79 -25.94
N GLY A 466 3.18 -17.95 -25.63
CA GLY A 466 3.23 -19.16 -26.45
C GLY A 466 4.59 -19.89 -26.40
N ARG A 467 5.35 -19.72 -25.33
CA ARG A 467 6.66 -20.34 -25.13
C ARG A 467 6.70 -21.21 -23.85
N PRO A 468 5.84 -22.23 -23.73
CA PRO A 468 5.87 -23.15 -22.59
C PRO A 468 7.13 -24.05 -22.56
N ASP A 469 7.91 -24.03 -23.63
CA ASP A 469 9.18 -24.76 -23.77
C ASP A 469 10.32 -24.12 -22.96
N LEU A 470 10.22 -22.82 -22.58
CA LEU A 470 11.24 -22.14 -21.81
C LEU A 470 11.33 -22.71 -20.39
N GLN A 471 12.55 -23.07 -19.96
CA GLN A 471 12.81 -23.65 -18.65
C GLN A 471 13.03 -22.56 -17.62
N GLN A 472 12.15 -22.47 -16.62
CA GLN A 472 12.26 -21.46 -15.57
C GLN A 472 13.20 -21.91 -14.46
N THR A 473 14.09 -21.02 -14.02
CA THR A 473 15.00 -21.28 -12.89
C THR A 473 15.23 -20.01 -12.07
N LEU A 474 15.77 -20.18 -10.86
CA LEU A 474 16.06 -19.06 -9.97
C LEU A 474 17.50 -18.60 -10.10
N VAL A 475 17.75 -17.29 -10.04
CA VAL A 475 19.11 -16.69 -9.99
C VAL A 475 19.70 -16.96 -8.61
N ARG A 476 20.14 -18.20 -8.41
CA ARG A 476 20.77 -18.69 -7.18
C ARG A 476 21.94 -19.58 -7.48
N ARG A 477 22.93 -19.59 -6.56
CA ARG A 477 24.09 -20.49 -6.65
C ARG A 477 23.64 -21.96 -6.76
N GLY A 478 24.25 -22.71 -7.65
CA GLY A 478 23.93 -24.10 -7.90
C GLY A 478 22.62 -24.39 -8.64
N ARG A 479 21.86 -23.35 -9.04
CA ARG A 479 20.57 -23.49 -9.76
C ARG A 479 20.56 -22.82 -11.12
N ALA A 480 20.99 -21.57 -11.20
CA ALA A 480 20.92 -20.78 -12.43
C ALA A 480 21.81 -21.34 -13.54
N CYS A 481 21.28 -21.41 -14.77
CA CYS A 481 22.00 -21.75 -15.99
C CYS A 481 22.65 -23.17 -15.97
N ARG A 482 21.91 -24.16 -15.49
CA ARG A 482 22.40 -25.56 -15.34
C ARG A 482 21.84 -26.54 -16.38
N SER A 483 20.89 -26.14 -17.19
CA SER A 483 20.21 -27.02 -18.15
C SER A 483 21.09 -27.46 -19.33
N GLY A 484 22.27 -26.88 -19.52
CA GLY A 484 23.09 -27.07 -20.72
C GLY A 484 22.54 -26.39 -21.97
N GLN A 485 21.48 -25.58 -21.85
CA GLN A 485 20.91 -24.74 -22.88
C GLN A 485 21.41 -23.29 -22.74
N PRO A 486 21.26 -22.44 -23.77
CA PRO A 486 21.47 -21.00 -23.61
C PRO A 486 20.61 -20.45 -22.47
N CYS A 487 21.18 -19.62 -21.61
CA CYS A 487 20.53 -19.11 -20.41
C CYS A 487 20.34 -17.59 -20.50
N TYR A 488 19.09 -17.16 -20.27
CA TYR A 488 18.70 -15.76 -20.23
C TYR A 488 18.51 -15.33 -18.78
N VAL A 489 19.48 -14.59 -18.25
CA VAL A 489 19.44 -14.11 -16.85
C VAL A 489 18.75 -12.75 -16.82
N VAL A 490 17.61 -12.67 -16.13
CA VAL A 490 16.82 -11.45 -15.99
C VAL A 490 17.20 -10.74 -14.70
N VAL A 491 17.83 -9.59 -14.82
CA VAL A 491 18.22 -8.71 -13.70
C VAL A 491 17.26 -7.54 -13.63
N GLN A 492 16.49 -7.48 -12.55
CA GLN A 492 15.54 -6.39 -12.28
C GLN A 492 16.17 -5.39 -11.28
N LEU A 493 16.12 -4.09 -11.58
CA LEU A 493 16.66 -3.04 -10.72
C LEU A 493 16.04 -3.07 -9.31
N GLY A 494 14.75 -3.39 -9.20
CA GLY A 494 14.05 -3.54 -7.93
C GLY A 494 14.41 -4.77 -7.11
N ARG A 495 15.14 -5.76 -7.68
CA ARG A 495 15.33 -7.08 -7.06
C ARG A 495 16.79 -7.40 -6.80
N LEU A 496 17.41 -6.62 -5.91
CA LEU A 496 18.77 -6.87 -5.43
C LEU A 496 18.73 -7.43 -4.00
N TYR A 497 19.30 -8.61 -3.82
CA TYR A 497 19.25 -9.40 -2.58
C TYR A 497 20.60 -10.00 -2.24
N PHE A 498 20.80 -10.48 -1.01
CA PHE A 498 22.02 -11.20 -0.63
C PHE A 498 22.25 -12.46 -1.48
N LEU A 499 21.18 -13.07 -2.00
CA LEU A 499 21.28 -14.31 -2.78
C LEU A 499 21.74 -14.10 -4.23
N ASN A 500 21.58 -12.88 -4.78
CA ASN A 500 21.89 -12.59 -6.19
C ASN A 500 22.90 -11.47 -6.39
N VAL A 501 23.30 -10.76 -5.34
CA VAL A 501 24.19 -9.59 -5.46
C VAL A 501 25.48 -9.90 -6.24
N ASP A 502 26.09 -11.06 -6.02
CA ASP A 502 27.31 -11.46 -6.71
C ASP A 502 27.08 -11.68 -8.22
N ALA A 503 25.94 -12.31 -8.57
CA ALA A 503 25.56 -12.51 -9.98
C ALA A 503 25.25 -11.16 -10.66
N VAL A 504 24.52 -10.27 -9.98
CA VAL A 504 24.22 -8.93 -10.50
C VAL A 504 25.50 -8.13 -10.71
N GLN A 505 26.42 -8.16 -9.75
CA GLN A 505 27.72 -7.48 -9.85
C GLN A 505 28.55 -8.06 -11.00
N PHE A 506 28.64 -9.39 -11.14
CA PHE A 506 29.35 -10.02 -12.25
C PHE A 506 28.77 -9.64 -13.61
N LEU A 507 27.44 -9.67 -13.73
CA LEU A 507 26.75 -9.34 -14.98
C LEU A 507 26.79 -7.83 -15.30
N SER A 508 26.93 -6.95 -14.31
CA SER A 508 27.01 -5.50 -14.54
C SER A 508 28.19 -5.06 -15.40
N HIS A 509 29.25 -5.89 -15.51
CA HIS A 509 30.41 -5.65 -16.36
C HIS A 509 30.25 -6.18 -17.79
N ARG A 510 29.07 -6.70 -18.13
CA ARG A 510 28.77 -7.26 -19.46
C ARG A 510 27.74 -6.42 -20.20
N GLU A 511 27.77 -6.47 -21.51
CA GLU A 511 26.73 -5.90 -22.35
C GLU A 511 25.43 -6.72 -22.20
N PRO A 512 24.29 -6.11 -21.84
CA PRO A 512 23.03 -6.82 -21.79
C PRO A 512 22.57 -7.21 -23.21
N TRP A 513 22.02 -8.41 -23.36
CA TRP A 513 21.38 -8.86 -24.59
C TRP A 513 20.18 -7.99 -24.97
N THR A 514 19.41 -7.52 -23.96
CA THR A 514 18.37 -6.50 -24.13
C THR A 514 18.13 -5.76 -22.82
N THR A 515 17.56 -4.57 -22.93
CA THR A 515 17.24 -3.69 -21.79
C THR A 515 15.83 -3.15 -21.95
N VAL A 516 15.04 -3.21 -20.87
CA VAL A 516 13.75 -2.55 -20.77
C VAL A 516 13.89 -1.25 -20.00
N ARG A 517 13.36 -0.16 -20.56
CA ARG A 517 13.43 1.18 -19.97
C ARG A 517 12.06 1.68 -19.56
N ILE A 518 11.99 2.26 -18.36
CA ILE A 518 10.81 2.98 -17.88
C ILE A 518 11.26 4.37 -17.44
N ARG A 519 10.64 5.42 -18.01
CA ARG A 519 10.98 6.82 -17.74
C ARG A 519 12.46 7.17 -17.95
N GLY A 520 13.12 6.45 -18.84
CA GLY A 520 14.54 6.67 -19.14
C GLY A 520 15.52 5.80 -18.36
N GLU A 521 15.05 5.15 -17.26
CA GLU A 521 15.88 4.27 -16.43
C GLU A 521 15.87 2.83 -16.94
N ASP A 522 17.00 2.15 -16.89
CA ASP A 522 17.19 0.74 -17.25
C ASP A 522 16.63 -0.14 -16.12
N VAL A 523 15.34 -0.49 -16.19
CA VAL A 523 14.66 -1.20 -15.09
C VAL A 523 14.84 -2.71 -15.12
N VAL A 524 15.01 -3.30 -16.31
CA VAL A 524 15.32 -4.71 -16.47
C VAL A 524 16.42 -4.87 -17.52
N LYS A 525 17.46 -5.61 -17.16
CA LYS A 525 18.54 -6.04 -18.09
C LYS A 525 18.50 -7.55 -18.24
N VAL A 526 18.53 -8.02 -19.46
CA VAL A 526 18.59 -9.46 -19.76
C VAL A 526 19.97 -9.76 -20.30
N TYR A 527 20.65 -10.75 -19.72
CA TYR A 527 21.95 -11.21 -20.16
C TYR A 527 21.83 -12.62 -20.73
N ARG A 528 22.35 -12.84 -21.94
CA ARG A 528 22.40 -14.16 -22.55
C ARG A 528 23.75 -14.79 -22.25
N LEU A 529 23.74 -15.91 -21.54
CA LEU A 529 24.91 -16.71 -21.24
C LEU A 529 24.94 -17.97 -22.13
N PRO A 530 26.12 -18.37 -22.62
CA PRO A 530 26.27 -19.62 -23.36
C PRO A 530 25.97 -20.83 -22.45
N PRO A 531 25.69 -22.00 -23.07
CA PRO A 531 25.47 -23.24 -22.33
C PRO A 531 26.63 -23.56 -21.36
N GLY A 532 26.27 -23.86 -20.10
CA GLY A 532 27.24 -24.24 -19.05
C GLY A 532 27.91 -23.07 -18.34
N GLU A 533 27.68 -21.83 -18.74
CA GLU A 533 28.19 -20.65 -18.03
C GLU A 533 27.23 -20.22 -16.92
N SER A 534 27.72 -20.15 -15.68
CA SER A 534 26.97 -19.67 -14.53
C SER A 534 27.05 -18.14 -14.39
N PRO A 535 25.98 -17.44 -13.95
CA PRO A 535 26.05 -16.03 -13.59
C PRO A 535 26.86 -15.78 -12.30
N PHE A 536 27.31 -16.83 -11.62
CA PHE A 536 28.17 -16.75 -10.43
C PHE A 536 29.62 -17.08 -10.80
N PRO A 537 30.57 -16.12 -10.70
CA PRO A 537 31.91 -16.27 -11.20
C PRO A 537 32.69 -17.46 -10.58
N ASP A 538 32.47 -17.71 -9.29
CA ASP A 538 33.14 -18.80 -8.57
C ASP A 538 32.77 -20.19 -9.11
N GLU A 539 31.59 -20.35 -9.69
CA GLU A 539 31.08 -21.60 -10.25
C GLU A 539 31.66 -21.92 -11.62
N ASN A 540 32.25 -20.93 -12.28
CA ASN A 540 32.95 -21.10 -13.57
C ASN A 540 34.42 -21.50 -13.40
N SER A 541 34.91 -21.60 -12.14
CA SER A 541 36.29 -22.00 -11.86
C SER A 541 36.50 -23.51 -12.02
N PRO A 542 37.57 -23.97 -12.73
CA PRO A 542 37.87 -25.39 -12.90
C PRO A 542 38.05 -26.18 -11.60
N ALA A 543 38.35 -25.48 -10.49
CA ALA A 543 38.52 -26.09 -9.17
C ALA A 543 37.20 -26.59 -8.53
N GLN A 544 36.05 -26.01 -8.90
CA GLN A 544 34.76 -26.46 -8.39
C GLN A 544 34.05 -27.50 -9.25
N ALA A 545 34.34 -27.57 -10.54
CA ALA A 545 33.87 -28.66 -11.40
C ALA A 545 34.30 -30.03 -10.88
N ARG A 546 35.44 -30.11 -10.15
CA ARG A 546 35.96 -31.34 -9.52
C ARG A 546 35.34 -31.67 -8.14
N ARG A 547 34.56 -30.78 -7.52
CA ARG A 547 33.87 -31.03 -6.23
C ARG A 547 32.42 -31.49 -6.39
N GLN A 548 31.91 -31.50 -7.62
CA GLN A 548 30.52 -31.90 -7.95
C GLN A 548 30.46 -33.26 -8.70
N LEU A 549 31.61 -33.90 -8.99
CA LEU A 549 31.76 -35.28 -9.41
C LEU A 549 32.18 -36.12 -8.20
#